data_830e88da7f0a0d93d9699cf6e1be7751
#
_entry.id   830e88da7f0a0d93d9699cf6e1be7751
#
_cell.length_a   1.000
_cell.length_b   1.000
_cell.length_c   1.000
_cell.angle_alpha   90.00
_cell.angle_beta   90.00
_cell.angle_gamma   90.00
#
_symmetry.space_group_name_H-M   'P 1'
#
loop_
_entity.id
_entity.type
_entity.pdbx_description
1 polymer ?
#
loop_
_entity_poly.entity_id
_entity_poly.type
_entity_poly.pdbx_seq_one_letter_code
_entity_poly.pdbx_strand_id
1 'polypeptide(L)'
;MKKFIVVDKPDDWTLGADEAEVISVDDYLAESPGGRKNLRVFNLAGSYRYQSRGYYVSLLAEARGHKVIPGVKTIQELNAPRIVRFLPADVDELVQHSLRRIRSNEFTLTVYFGENLASQHARLAFALYQLFQAPFLRFRFRRGRDSWSIRGVRALAVDDIPESHVEFVRQAARRYFSRKRFTSERRDRFPHDLAILVNPDESEPPSDRKAIQNFVQAARREGFSVELIGRADYHRLAEFDALFIRETTSVNHHTWRFSLRAQSEGLAVIDDPDSILKCANKVFLAEALRGAHIPIPETVIVSRDNYKETLEILGLPCVL
;
A
#
# COMPACT_ATOMS: atom_id res chain seq x y z
N MET A 1 7.28 10.88 -15.63
CA MET A 1 6.30 9.82 -15.95
C MET A 1 5.03 10.51 -16.42
N LYS A 2 4.56 10.13 -17.60
CA LYS A 2 3.28 10.65 -18.11
C LYS A 2 2.16 10.03 -17.28
N LYS A 3 1.11 10.80 -16.98
CA LYS A 3 -0.05 10.36 -16.21
C LYS A 3 -1.25 10.35 -17.12
N PHE A 4 -2.02 9.28 -17.08
CA PHE A 4 -3.32 9.20 -17.72
C PHE A 4 -4.41 9.09 -16.67
N ILE A 5 -5.45 9.88 -16.85
CA ILE A 5 -6.74 9.71 -16.20
C ILE A 5 -7.67 9.09 -17.24
N VAL A 6 -8.04 7.84 -16.99
CA VAL A 6 -8.90 7.08 -17.92
C VAL A 6 -10.33 7.12 -17.40
N VAL A 7 -11.22 7.71 -18.19
CA VAL A 7 -12.65 7.90 -17.89
C VAL A 7 -13.50 7.36 -19.03
N ASP A 8 -14.77 7.08 -18.79
CA ASP A 8 -15.64 6.62 -19.88
C ASP A 8 -15.81 7.68 -20.99
N LYS A 9 -15.99 8.94 -20.57
CA LYS A 9 -16.06 10.09 -21.48
C LYS A 9 -15.16 11.22 -20.95
N PRO A 10 -14.16 11.69 -21.71
CA PRO A 10 -13.27 12.78 -21.28
C PRO A 10 -14.00 14.06 -20.90
N ASP A 11 -15.10 14.37 -21.57
CA ASP A 11 -15.90 15.58 -21.31
C ASP A 11 -16.57 15.56 -19.92
N ASP A 12 -16.81 14.38 -19.36
CA ASP A 12 -17.37 14.22 -18.00
C ASP A 12 -16.33 14.55 -16.91
N TRP A 13 -15.04 14.66 -17.27
CA TRP A 13 -13.98 15.00 -16.34
C TRP A 13 -13.84 16.52 -16.10
N THR A 14 -14.60 17.05 -15.16
CA THR A 14 -14.59 18.47 -14.79
C THR A 14 -13.66 18.81 -13.62
N LEU A 15 -12.95 17.82 -13.09
CA LEU A 15 -12.23 17.95 -11.82
C LEU A 15 -10.85 18.60 -11.94
N GLY A 16 -10.38 18.87 -13.18
CA GLY A 16 -9.07 19.47 -13.45
C GLY A 16 -7.92 18.48 -13.28
N ALA A 17 -6.95 18.53 -14.14
CA ALA A 17 -5.76 17.69 -14.08
C ALA A 17 -4.62 18.38 -14.81
N ASP A 18 -4.12 19.49 -14.26
CA ASP A 18 -3.11 20.35 -14.91
C ASP A 18 -1.83 19.58 -15.28
N GLU A 19 -1.64 18.38 -14.69
CA GLU A 19 -0.47 17.54 -14.91
C GLU A 19 -0.77 16.13 -15.46
N ALA A 20 -2.00 15.80 -15.81
CA ALA A 20 -2.38 14.49 -16.34
C ALA A 20 -3.21 14.63 -17.62
N GLU A 21 -2.98 13.74 -18.59
CA GLU A 21 -3.77 13.67 -19.81
C GLU A 21 -5.03 12.85 -19.53
N VAL A 22 -6.20 13.43 -19.87
CA VAL A 22 -7.49 12.73 -19.75
C VAL A 22 -7.79 12.04 -21.07
N ILE A 23 -8.05 10.74 -21.03
CA ILE A 23 -8.36 9.95 -22.22
C ILE A 23 -9.58 9.06 -21.96
N SER A 24 -10.25 8.67 -23.04
CA SER A 24 -11.36 7.73 -22.94
C SER A 24 -10.90 6.29 -22.65
N VAL A 25 -11.78 5.50 -22.06
CA VAL A 25 -11.56 4.04 -21.92
C VAL A 25 -11.28 3.42 -23.29
N ASP A 26 -12.02 3.81 -24.33
CA ASP A 26 -11.88 3.24 -25.67
C ASP A 26 -10.50 3.55 -26.27
N ASP A 27 -10.05 4.78 -26.16
CA ASP A 27 -8.72 5.17 -26.66
C ASP A 27 -7.62 4.42 -25.93
N TYR A 28 -7.74 4.30 -24.59
CA TYR A 28 -6.77 3.54 -23.81
C TYR A 28 -6.75 2.06 -24.18
N LEU A 29 -7.91 1.42 -24.38
CA LEU A 29 -7.99 0.00 -24.76
C LEU A 29 -7.46 -0.24 -26.18
N ALA A 30 -7.69 0.69 -27.11
CA ALA A 30 -7.22 0.63 -28.50
C ALA A 30 -5.71 0.89 -28.65
N GLU A 31 -5.04 1.46 -27.66
CA GLU A 31 -3.61 1.75 -27.73
C GLU A 31 -2.79 0.47 -27.91
N SER A 32 -1.88 0.47 -28.90
CA SER A 32 -1.07 -0.71 -29.23
C SER A 32 -0.06 -1.07 -28.13
N PRO A 33 0.13 -2.38 -27.82
CA PRO A 33 1.17 -2.81 -26.90
C PRO A 33 2.56 -2.42 -27.46
N GLY A 34 3.32 -1.63 -26.73
CA GLY A 34 4.65 -1.18 -27.12
C GLY A 34 4.79 0.33 -27.31
N GLY A 35 3.68 1.08 -27.20
CA GLY A 35 3.70 2.52 -27.42
C GLY A 35 4.43 3.34 -26.37
N ARG A 36 4.16 3.18 -25.09
CA ARG A 36 4.72 4.06 -24.06
C ARG A 36 5.10 3.25 -22.80
N LYS A 37 6.37 3.15 -22.53
CA LYS A 37 6.87 2.62 -21.25
C LYS A 37 6.78 3.68 -20.15
N ASN A 38 6.59 3.26 -18.89
CA ASN A 38 6.56 4.14 -17.70
C ASN A 38 5.37 5.12 -17.64
N LEU A 39 4.16 4.65 -17.89
CA LEU A 39 2.94 5.39 -17.65
C LEU A 39 2.35 5.10 -16.28
N ARG A 40 1.69 6.11 -15.70
CA ARG A 40 0.80 5.93 -14.56
C ARG A 40 -0.64 6.15 -15.01
N VAL A 41 -1.47 5.17 -14.75
CA VAL A 41 -2.87 5.14 -15.15
C VAL A 41 -3.74 5.28 -13.90
N PHE A 42 -4.59 6.30 -13.88
CA PHE A 42 -5.65 6.46 -12.90
C PHE A 42 -6.95 6.02 -13.58
N ASN A 43 -7.36 4.81 -13.27
CA ASN A 43 -8.57 4.24 -13.85
C ASN A 43 -9.79 4.73 -13.08
N LEU A 44 -10.60 5.57 -13.69
CA LEU A 44 -11.83 6.16 -13.17
C LEU A 44 -13.04 5.78 -14.02
N ALA A 45 -12.96 4.62 -14.69
CA ALA A 45 -14.06 4.07 -15.46
C ALA A 45 -15.29 3.75 -14.56
N GLY A 46 -16.48 3.81 -15.13
CA GLY A 46 -17.74 3.66 -14.41
C GLY A 46 -18.00 2.31 -13.78
N SER A 47 -17.25 1.27 -14.16
CA SER A 47 -17.44 -0.07 -13.62
C SER A 47 -16.14 -0.86 -13.54
N TYR A 48 -15.92 -1.51 -12.38
CA TYR A 48 -14.83 -2.45 -12.16
C TYR A 48 -15.31 -3.90 -11.99
N ARG A 49 -16.51 -4.23 -12.46
CA ARG A 49 -16.98 -5.62 -12.47
C ARG A 49 -16.07 -6.47 -13.34
N TYR A 50 -15.93 -7.74 -12.99
CA TYR A 50 -15.19 -8.70 -13.82
C TYR A 50 -15.62 -8.61 -15.30
N GLN A 51 -14.67 -8.54 -16.21
CA GLN A 51 -14.86 -8.35 -17.65
C GLN A 51 -15.53 -7.02 -18.06
N SER A 52 -15.68 -6.05 -17.17
CA SER A 52 -16.10 -4.71 -17.58
C SER A 52 -14.96 -3.95 -18.26
N ARG A 53 -15.29 -2.84 -18.94
CA ARG A 53 -14.29 -1.97 -19.60
C ARG A 53 -13.25 -1.46 -18.61
N GLY A 54 -13.67 -0.99 -17.43
CA GLY A 54 -12.72 -0.54 -16.39
C GLY A 54 -11.88 -1.68 -15.81
N TYR A 55 -12.39 -2.90 -15.74
CA TYR A 55 -11.56 -4.06 -15.39
C TYR A 55 -10.45 -4.27 -16.42
N TYR A 56 -10.79 -4.19 -17.71
CA TYR A 56 -9.81 -4.35 -18.79
C TYR A 56 -8.79 -3.19 -18.85
N VAL A 57 -9.16 -1.97 -18.49
CA VAL A 57 -8.20 -0.86 -18.36
C VAL A 57 -7.09 -1.22 -17.38
N SER A 58 -7.44 -1.70 -16.18
CA SER A 58 -6.43 -2.10 -15.19
C SER A 58 -5.64 -3.32 -15.62
N LEU A 59 -6.30 -4.33 -16.19
CA LEU A 59 -5.66 -5.56 -16.66
C LEU A 59 -4.64 -5.27 -17.76
N LEU A 60 -5.02 -4.49 -18.76
CA LEU A 60 -4.12 -4.12 -19.86
C LEU A 60 -3.02 -3.15 -19.41
N ALA A 61 -3.30 -2.28 -18.43
CA ALA A 61 -2.26 -1.43 -17.85
C ALA A 61 -1.15 -2.27 -17.22
N GLU A 62 -1.49 -3.26 -16.39
CA GLU A 62 -0.52 -4.17 -15.79
C GLU A 62 0.23 -4.98 -16.85
N ALA A 63 -0.48 -5.54 -17.85
CA ALA A 63 0.14 -6.29 -18.95
C ALA A 63 1.10 -5.43 -19.81
N ARG A 64 0.86 -4.13 -19.91
CA ARG A 64 1.70 -3.16 -20.62
C ARG A 64 2.85 -2.62 -19.76
N GLY A 65 2.97 -3.04 -18.49
CA GLY A 65 3.96 -2.53 -17.54
C GLY A 65 3.68 -1.11 -17.05
N HIS A 66 2.43 -0.66 -17.16
CA HIS A 66 2.00 0.62 -16.61
C HIS A 66 1.62 0.47 -15.14
N LYS A 67 1.88 1.49 -14.33
CA LYS A 67 1.38 1.53 -12.95
C LYS A 67 -0.06 2.01 -12.95
N VAL A 68 -0.98 1.20 -12.47
CA VAL A 68 -2.42 1.52 -12.47
C VAL A 68 -3.02 1.55 -11.07
N ILE A 69 -3.95 2.46 -10.86
CA ILE A 69 -4.76 2.60 -9.63
C ILE A 69 -6.24 2.75 -10.05
N PRO A 70 -7.11 1.83 -9.61
CA PRO A 70 -6.85 0.59 -8.87
C PRO A 70 -6.19 -0.48 -9.74
N GLY A 71 -5.30 -1.29 -9.14
CA GLY A 71 -4.77 -2.49 -9.77
C GLY A 71 -5.81 -3.61 -9.81
N VAL A 72 -5.55 -4.64 -10.64
CA VAL A 72 -6.47 -5.79 -10.81
C VAL A 72 -6.74 -6.49 -9.49
N LYS A 73 -5.71 -6.66 -8.64
CA LYS A 73 -5.87 -7.25 -7.30
C LYS A 73 -6.84 -6.44 -6.44
N THR A 74 -6.66 -5.12 -6.37
CA THR A 74 -7.56 -4.22 -5.62
C THR A 74 -9.00 -4.32 -6.14
N ILE A 75 -9.18 -4.39 -7.47
CA ILE A 75 -10.50 -4.58 -8.08
C ILE A 75 -11.15 -5.90 -7.63
N GLN A 76 -10.38 -7.00 -7.61
CA GLN A 76 -10.88 -8.29 -7.14
C GLN A 76 -11.23 -8.25 -5.66
N GLU A 77 -10.41 -7.61 -4.85
CA GLU A 77 -10.67 -7.42 -3.43
C GLU A 77 -11.95 -6.61 -3.17
N LEU A 78 -12.17 -5.52 -3.92
CA LEU A 78 -13.40 -4.71 -3.81
C LEU A 78 -14.66 -5.50 -4.21
N ASN A 79 -14.53 -6.48 -5.10
CA ASN A 79 -15.63 -7.32 -5.55
C ASN A 79 -15.84 -8.57 -4.68
N ALA A 80 -14.94 -8.89 -3.74
CA ALA A 80 -15.00 -10.10 -2.92
C ALA A 80 -15.78 -9.86 -1.62
N PRO A 81 -16.89 -10.59 -1.36
CA PRO A 81 -17.73 -10.37 -0.17
C PRO A 81 -17.04 -10.66 1.17
N ARG A 82 -15.91 -11.38 1.17
CA ARG A 82 -15.23 -11.87 2.38
C ARG A 82 -14.18 -10.92 2.93
N ILE A 83 -13.62 -10.02 2.13
CA ILE A 83 -12.49 -9.14 2.53
C ILE A 83 -12.93 -8.09 3.56
N VAL A 84 -14.19 -7.70 3.52
CA VAL A 84 -14.79 -6.74 4.44
C VAL A 84 -14.82 -7.23 5.91
N ARG A 85 -14.53 -8.52 6.17
CA ARG A 85 -14.65 -9.12 7.50
C ARG A 85 -13.39 -9.06 8.36
N PHE A 86 -12.24 -8.79 7.78
CA PHE A 86 -10.96 -8.80 8.51
C PHE A 86 -10.22 -7.47 8.32
N LEU A 87 -10.65 -6.47 9.09
CA LEU A 87 -9.87 -5.25 9.21
C LEU A 87 -8.65 -5.52 10.12
N PRO A 88 -7.50 -4.90 9.84
CA PRO A 88 -6.42 -4.79 10.81
C PRO A 88 -6.94 -4.20 12.12
N ALA A 89 -6.45 -4.66 13.26
CA ALA A 89 -6.95 -4.26 14.57
C ALA A 89 -6.91 -2.73 14.78
N ASP A 90 -5.84 -2.07 14.32
CA ASP A 90 -5.69 -0.62 14.38
C ASP A 90 -6.72 0.14 13.53
N VAL A 91 -7.15 -0.43 12.42
CA VAL A 91 -8.22 0.17 11.59
C VAL A 91 -9.59 -0.10 12.20
N ASP A 92 -9.82 -1.28 12.78
CA ASP A 92 -11.07 -1.55 13.49
C ASP A 92 -11.24 -0.62 14.70
N GLU A 93 -10.22 -0.46 15.54
CA GLU A 93 -10.23 0.51 16.64
C GLU A 93 -10.57 1.93 16.15
N LEU A 94 -10.01 2.32 15.01
CA LEU A 94 -10.27 3.62 14.40
C LEU A 94 -11.72 3.75 13.92
N VAL A 95 -12.30 2.66 13.38
CA VAL A 95 -13.75 2.60 13.03
C VAL A 95 -14.59 2.82 14.28
N GLN A 96 -14.34 2.05 15.36
CA GLN A 96 -15.11 2.16 16.60
C GLN A 96 -15.00 3.57 17.20
N HIS A 97 -13.79 4.14 17.24
CA HIS A 97 -13.56 5.49 17.75
C HIS A 97 -14.24 6.56 16.92
N SER A 98 -14.08 6.50 15.59
CA SER A 98 -14.59 7.54 14.68
C SER A 98 -16.13 7.56 14.62
N LEU A 99 -16.76 6.38 14.74
CA LEU A 99 -18.21 6.23 14.60
C LEU A 99 -18.97 6.22 15.94
N ARG A 100 -18.29 6.30 17.08
CA ARG A 100 -18.90 6.21 18.42
C ARG A 100 -20.06 7.20 18.68
N ARG A 101 -20.00 8.39 18.06
CA ARG A 101 -21.01 9.46 18.23
C ARG A 101 -22.15 9.39 17.21
N ILE A 102 -22.10 8.51 16.24
CA ILE A 102 -23.15 8.35 15.24
C ILE A 102 -24.34 7.67 15.92
N ARG A 103 -25.51 8.30 15.84
CA ARG A 103 -26.74 7.79 16.47
C ARG A 103 -27.48 6.77 15.62
N SER A 104 -27.33 6.84 14.30
CA SER A 104 -27.92 5.88 13.36
C SER A 104 -27.26 4.49 13.50
N ASN A 105 -27.98 3.46 13.13
CA ASN A 105 -27.44 2.09 13.03
C ASN A 105 -26.72 1.83 11.71
N GLU A 106 -26.79 2.76 10.76
CA GLU A 106 -26.10 2.70 9.49
C GLU A 106 -25.35 4.02 9.25
N PHE A 107 -24.17 3.92 8.64
CA PHE A 107 -23.37 5.07 8.27
C PHE A 107 -22.66 4.80 6.96
N THR A 108 -22.60 5.83 6.11
CA THR A 108 -21.90 5.77 4.82
C THR A 108 -20.77 6.79 4.82
N LEU A 109 -19.54 6.32 4.53
CA LEU A 109 -18.37 7.17 4.35
C LEU A 109 -17.93 7.12 2.89
N THR A 110 -17.87 8.27 2.25
CA THR A 110 -17.30 8.38 0.89
C THR A 110 -15.90 8.98 0.99
N VAL A 111 -14.95 8.36 0.32
CA VAL A 111 -13.53 8.74 0.34
C VAL A 111 -13.12 9.10 -1.08
N TYR A 112 -12.50 10.25 -1.25
CA TYR A 112 -11.97 10.77 -2.51
C TYR A 112 -10.47 10.99 -2.37
N PHE A 113 -9.65 10.21 -3.08
CA PHE A 113 -8.17 10.26 -2.99
C PHE A 113 -7.63 10.21 -1.54
N GLY A 114 -8.30 9.46 -0.67
CA GLY A 114 -7.94 9.35 0.75
C GLY A 114 -8.52 10.41 1.66
N GLU A 115 -9.29 11.35 1.13
CA GLU A 115 -9.91 12.45 1.88
C GLU A 115 -11.44 12.29 1.98
N ASN A 116 -12.04 12.92 2.98
CA ASN A 116 -13.49 12.95 3.20
C ASN A 116 -13.94 14.38 3.53
N LEU A 117 -15.16 14.74 3.14
CA LEU A 117 -15.72 16.07 3.38
C LEU A 117 -15.77 16.42 4.87
N ALA A 118 -16.10 15.45 5.72
CA ALA A 118 -16.19 15.67 7.16
C ALA A 118 -14.83 15.44 7.82
N SER A 119 -14.14 16.51 8.19
CA SER A 119 -12.79 16.48 8.78
C SER A 119 -12.67 15.57 10.00
N GLN A 120 -13.74 15.39 10.78
CA GLN A 120 -13.78 14.47 11.91
C GLN A 120 -13.54 13.01 11.54
N HIS A 121 -13.77 12.61 10.29
CA HIS A 121 -13.54 11.28 9.76
C HIS A 121 -12.27 11.17 8.90
N ALA A 122 -11.44 12.23 8.82
CA ALA A 122 -10.28 12.27 7.94
C ALA A 122 -9.29 11.12 8.20
N ARG A 123 -9.00 10.81 9.48
CA ARG A 123 -8.11 9.69 9.84
C ARG A 123 -8.67 8.35 9.41
N LEU A 124 -9.98 8.13 9.59
CA LEU A 124 -10.66 6.91 9.15
C LEU A 124 -10.66 6.80 7.62
N ALA A 125 -11.01 7.89 6.93
CA ALA A 125 -11.01 7.94 5.47
C ALA A 125 -9.63 7.58 4.90
N PHE A 126 -8.59 8.16 5.45
CA PHE A 126 -7.21 7.89 5.03
C PHE A 126 -6.78 6.45 5.31
N ALA A 127 -7.06 5.91 6.50
CA ALA A 127 -6.74 4.52 6.85
C ALA A 127 -7.46 3.51 5.92
N LEU A 128 -8.72 3.74 5.61
CA LEU A 128 -9.48 2.91 4.69
C LEU A 128 -8.96 3.02 3.24
N TYR A 129 -8.55 4.21 2.80
CA TYR A 129 -7.91 4.39 1.52
C TYR A 129 -6.58 3.65 1.42
N GLN A 130 -5.83 3.57 2.52
CA GLN A 130 -4.60 2.79 2.56
C GLN A 130 -4.84 1.29 2.33
N LEU A 131 -5.98 0.76 2.75
CA LEU A 131 -6.34 -0.64 2.53
C LEU A 131 -6.84 -0.91 1.10
N PHE A 132 -7.65 0.01 0.56
CA PHE A 132 -8.32 -0.15 -0.73
C PHE A 132 -7.92 0.99 -1.66
N GLN A 133 -6.84 0.81 -2.39
CA GLN A 133 -6.33 1.86 -3.28
C GLN A 133 -7.16 2.01 -4.55
N ALA A 134 -8.28 2.73 -4.42
CA ALA A 134 -9.04 3.22 -5.56
C ALA A 134 -9.34 4.71 -5.38
N PRO A 135 -9.37 5.51 -6.46
CA PRO A 135 -9.52 6.97 -6.37
C PRO A 135 -10.75 7.40 -5.59
N PHE A 136 -11.88 6.75 -5.82
CA PHE A 136 -13.15 7.03 -5.16
C PHE A 136 -13.71 5.77 -4.55
N LEU A 137 -14.04 5.82 -3.26
CA LEU A 137 -14.52 4.69 -2.49
C LEU A 137 -15.75 5.08 -1.68
N ARG A 138 -16.69 4.15 -1.54
CA ARG A 138 -17.83 4.28 -0.64
C ARG A 138 -17.90 3.08 0.28
N PHE A 139 -17.81 3.34 1.58
CA PHE A 139 -17.93 2.35 2.65
C PHE A 139 -19.30 2.44 3.29
N ARG A 140 -19.93 1.29 3.50
CA ARG A 140 -21.17 1.18 4.26
C ARG A 140 -20.87 0.48 5.57
N PHE A 141 -21.20 1.14 6.67
CA PHE A 141 -21.05 0.61 8.01
C PHE A 141 -22.42 0.30 8.61
N ARG A 142 -22.45 -0.70 9.47
CA ARG A 142 -23.63 -1.04 10.26
C ARG A 142 -23.22 -1.30 11.70
N ARG A 143 -24.00 -0.74 12.64
CA ARG A 143 -23.85 -0.99 14.07
C ARG A 143 -24.44 -2.35 14.41
N GLY A 144 -23.66 -3.23 15.02
CA GLY A 144 -24.12 -4.45 15.68
C GLY A 144 -24.58 -4.14 17.11
N ARG A 145 -24.64 -5.16 17.94
CA ARG A 145 -24.99 -4.97 19.37
C ARG A 145 -23.93 -4.11 20.08
N ASP A 146 -22.65 -4.43 19.87
CA ASP A 146 -21.53 -3.84 20.63
C ASP A 146 -20.53 -3.07 19.78
N SER A 147 -20.55 -3.20 18.45
CA SER A 147 -19.53 -2.64 17.57
C SER A 147 -20.04 -2.28 16.19
N TRP A 148 -19.31 -1.39 15.51
CA TRP A 148 -19.49 -1.07 14.12
C TRP A 148 -18.75 -2.09 13.23
N SER A 149 -19.34 -2.43 12.11
CA SER A 149 -18.70 -3.29 11.10
C SER A 149 -18.90 -2.74 9.69
N ILE A 150 -17.93 -2.94 8.81
CA ILE A 150 -18.06 -2.65 7.39
C ILE A 150 -18.97 -3.72 6.78
N ARG A 151 -20.01 -3.30 6.08
CA ARG A 151 -20.95 -4.19 5.37
C ARG A 151 -20.69 -4.24 3.87
N GLY A 152 -19.99 -3.26 3.36
CA GLY A 152 -19.62 -3.22 1.97
C GLY A 152 -18.70 -2.06 1.67
N VAL A 153 -17.85 -2.28 0.69
CA VAL A 153 -17.03 -1.28 0.06
C VAL A 153 -17.27 -1.35 -1.44
N ARG A 154 -17.32 -0.20 -2.10
CA ARG A 154 -17.34 -0.14 -3.55
C ARG A 154 -16.52 1.02 -4.07
N ALA A 155 -15.85 0.85 -5.18
CA ALA A 155 -15.33 1.96 -5.95
C ALA A 155 -16.50 2.72 -6.61
N LEU A 156 -16.33 4.03 -6.76
CA LEU A 156 -17.29 4.92 -7.41
C LEU A 156 -16.75 5.37 -8.76
N ALA A 157 -17.65 5.60 -9.70
CA ALA A 157 -17.38 6.32 -10.93
C ALA A 157 -17.40 7.84 -10.72
N VAL A 158 -16.93 8.60 -11.71
CA VAL A 158 -17.05 10.05 -11.72
C VAL A 158 -18.51 10.49 -11.62
N ASP A 159 -19.39 9.81 -12.35
CA ASP A 159 -20.84 10.09 -12.39
C ASP A 159 -21.58 9.79 -11.06
N ASP A 160 -20.96 8.99 -10.20
CA ASP A 160 -21.49 8.69 -8.85
C ASP A 160 -21.23 9.84 -7.85
N ILE A 161 -20.49 10.89 -8.24
CA ILE A 161 -20.13 12.03 -7.37
C ILE A 161 -21.31 13.00 -7.31
N PRO A 162 -21.89 13.24 -6.13
CA PRO A 162 -22.92 14.25 -5.98
C PRO A 162 -22.43 15.64 -6.35
N GLU A 163 -23.28 16.48 -6.95
CA GLU A 163 -22.93 17.87 -7.30
C GLU A 163 -22.33 18.65 -6.12
N SER A 164 -22.90 18.47 -4.93
CA SER A 164 -22.42 19.11 -3.70
C SER A 164 -21.01 18.69 -3.29
N HIS A 165 -20.47 17.60 -3.83
CA HIS A 165 -19.12 17.11 -3.54
C HIS A 165 -18.08 17.51 -4.61
N VAL A 166 -18.52 17.94 -5.80
CA VAL A 166 -17.63 18.19 -6.97
C VAL A 166 -16.49 19.12 -6.64
N GLU A 167 -16.75 20.24 -5.96
CA GLU A 167 -15.68 21.20 -5.62
C GLU A 167 -14.65 20.61 -4.63
N PHE A 168 -15.12 19.85 -3.64
CA PHE A 168 -14.24 19.14 -2.72
C PHE A 168 -13.38 18.13 -3.46
N VAL A 169 -13.99 17.32 -4.35
CA VAL A 169 -13.29 16.31 -5.13
C VAL A 169 -12.26 16.95 -6.05
N ARG A 170 -12.58 18.09 -6.67
CA ARG A 170 -11.64 18.88 -7.49
C ARG A 170 -10.41 19.29 -6.69
N GLN A 171 -10.61 19.80 -5.48
CA GLN A 171 -9.50 20.19 -4.61
C GLN A 171 -8.69 18.98 -4.11
N ALA A 172 -9.34 17.87 -3.76
CA ALA A 172 -8.67 16.64 -3.39
C ALA A 172 -7.84 16.07 -4.56
N ALA A 173 -8.40 16.07 -5.78
CA ALA A 173 -7.70 15.67 -7.00
C ALA A 173 -6.46 16.55 -7.25
N ARG A 174 -6.61 17.87 -7.18
CA ARG A 174 -5.46 18.80 -7.34
C ARG A 174 -4.37 18.49 -6.31
N ARG A 175 -4.72 18.37 -5.01
CA ARG A 175 -3.74 18.00 -3.98
C ARG A 175 -3.08 16.65 -4.25
N TYR A 176 -3.83 15.68 -4.72
CA TYR A 176 -3.32 14.35 -5.03
C TYR A 176 -2.35 14.37 -6.21
N PHE A 177 -2.71 15.03 -7.30
CA PHE A 177 -1.90 15.09 -8.52
C PHE A 177 -0.73 16.08 -8.46
N SER A 178 -0.80 17.15 -7.64
CA SER A 178 0.27 18.16 -7.49
C SER A 178 1.44 17.71 -6.60
N ARG A 179 1.39 16.52 -6.04
CA ARG A 179 2.51 16.01 -5.21
C ARG A 179 3.79 15.96 -6.06
N LYS A 180 4.88 16.58 -5.56
CA LYS A 180 6.19 16.78 -6.26
C LYS A 180 6.76 15.51 -6.92
N ARG A 181 6.32 14.35 -6.50
CA ARG A 181 6.73 13.04 -7.01
C ARG A 181 6.26 12.74 -8.41
N PHE A 182 5.27 13.46 -8.90
CA PHE A 182 4.69 13.25 -10.20
C PHE A 182 5.28 14.18 -11.28
N THR A 183 6.26 15.05 -10.96
CA THR A 183 6.89 15.94 -11.94
C THR A 183 8.01 15.23 -12.72
N SER A 184 8.02 15.42 -14.03
CA SER A 184 8.79 14.62 -15.01
C SER A 184 10.30 14.90 -15.04
N GLU A 185 10.78 16.03 -14.55
CA GLU A 185 12.18 16.46 -14.72
C GLU A 185 13.25 15.58 -14.02
N ARG A 186 12.85 14.75 -13.06
CA ARG A 186 13.79 13.86 -12.33
C ARG A 186 14.04 12.52 -13.00
N ARG A 187 13.17 12.07 -13.91
CA ARG A 187 13.16 10.69 -14.40
C ARG A 187 14.05 10.38 -15.60
N ASP A 188 14.43 11.37 -16.37
CA ASP A 188 15.41 11.14 -17.44
C ASP A 188 16.79 10.70 -16.88
N ARG A 189 17.04 11.00 -15.60
CA ARG A 189 18.26 10.62 -14.89
C ARG A 189 18.11 9.35 -14.04
N PHE A 190 16.91 9.02 -13.58
CA PHE A 190 16.65 7.90 -12.65
C PHE A 190 15.42 7.10 -13.13
N PRO A 191 15.62 5.97 -13.86
CA PRO A 191 14.53 5.19 -14.42
C PRO A 191 13.68 4.46 -13.37
N HIS A 192 14.22 4.22 -12.17
CA HIS A 192 13.56 3.45 -11.11
C HIS A 192 13.39 4.27 -9.83
N ASP A 193 12.28 4.03 -9.11
CA ASP A 193 11.97 4.63 -7.83
C ASP A 193 12.13 3.62 -6.69
N LEU A 194 13.02 3.92 -5.74
CA LEU A 194 13.24 3.13 -4.53
C LEU A 194 12.65 3.83 -3.30
N ALA A 195 11.78 3.14 -2.58
CA ALA A 195 11.38 3.51 -1.23
C ALA A 195 12.33 2.87 -0.21
N ILE A 196 12.84 3.64 0.74
CA ILE A 196 13.52 3.10 1.93
C ILE A 196 12.62 3.38 3.13
N LEU A 197 12.06 2.31 3.73
CA LEU A 197 11.22 2.42 4.91
C LEU A 197 12.09 2.58 6.15
N VAL A 198 11.88 3.67 6.88
CA VAL A 198 12.62 4.03 8.09
C VAL A 198 11.69 4.53 9.18
N ASN A 199 12.06 4.28 10.43
CA ASN A 199 11.41 4.83 11.60
C ASN A 199 12.42 5.68 12.40
N PRO A 200 12.30 7.03 12.35
CA PRO A 200 13.21 7.89 13.10
C PRO A 200 13.09 7.77 14.62
N ASP A 201 11.97 7.25 15.11
CA ASP A 201 11.64 7.13 16.54
C ASP A 201 12.00 5.74 17.11
N GLU A 202 12.57 4.84 16.31
CA GLU A 202 13.02 3.53 16.76
C GLU A 202 14.27 3.68 17.65
N SER A 203 14.24 3.09 18.84
CA SER A 203 15.34 3.22 19.82
C SER A 203 16.62 2.53 19.35
N GLU A 204 16.49 1.40 18.69
CA GLU A 204 17.59 0.57 18.16
C GLU A 204 17.34 0.20 16.70
N PRO A 205 17.46 1.18 15.77
CA PRO A 205 17.18 0.90 14.38
C PRO A 205 18.29 0.02 13.76
N PRO A 206 17.93 -0.86 12.79
CA PRO A 206 18.92 -1.72 12.12
C PRO A 206 19.95 -0.94 11.29
N SER A 207 19.78 0.35 11.14
CA SER A 207 20.71 1.25 10.45
C SER A 207 20.72 2.62 11.09
N ASP A 208 21.89 3.13 11.40
CA ASP A 208 22.06 4.50 11.83
C ASP A 208 21.86 5.50 10.66
N ARG A 209 21.79 6.78 10.99
CA ARG A 209 21.57 7.86 10.03
C ARG A 209 22.62 7.88 8.92
N LYS A 210 23.89 7.54 9.23
CA LYS A 210 24.98 7.52 8.25
C LYS A 210 24.83 6.34 7.29
N ALA A 211 24.45 5.17 7.80
CA ALA A 211 24.17 4.01 6.96
C ALA A 211 23.00 4.28 5.98
N ILE A 212 21.92 4.91 6.44
CA ILE A 212 20.80 5.31 5.56
C ILE A 212 21.28 6.27 4.47
N GLN A 213 22.10 7.27 4.81
CA GLN A 213 22.67 8.19 3.82
C GLN A 213 23.54 7.46 2.78
N ASN A 214 24.33 6.49 3.22
CA ASN A 214 25.15 5.67 2.32
C ASN A 214 24.29 4.82 1.37
N PHE A 215 23.20 4.22 1.86
CA PHE A 215 22.24 3.50 1.01
C PHE A 215 21.60 4.42 -0.04
N VAL A 216 21.18 5.62 0.36
CA VAL A 216 20.63 6.61 -0.57
C VAL A 216 21.63 6.99 -1.66
N GLN A 217 22.91 7.21 -1.29
CA GLN A 217 23.95 7.54 -2.25
C GLN A 217 24.27 6.37 -3.19
N ALA A 218 24.37 5.15 -2.64
CA ALA A 218 24.61 3.95 -3.43
C ALA A 218 23.48 3.73 -4.44
N ALA A 219 22.23 3.76 -4.01
CA ALA A 219 21.09 3.58 -4.88
C ALA A 219 21.01 4.64 -5.98
N ARG A 220 21.35 5.90 -5.68
CA ARG A 220 21.41 6.98 -6.70
C ARG A 220 22.49 6.72 -7.74
N ARG A 221 23.63 6.14 -7.37
CA ARG A 221 24.68 5.76 -8.32
C ARG A 221 24.23 4.65 -9.26
N GLU A 222 23.38 3.75 -8.74
CA GLU A 222 22.78 2.66 -9.53
C GLU A 222 21.53 3.08 -10.32
N GLY A 223 21.25 4.38 -10.41
CA GLY A 223 20.15 4.90 -11.23
C GLY A 223 18.77 4.87 -10.56
N PHE A 224 18.71 4.83 -9.21
CA PHE A 224 17.45 4.94 -8.50
C PHE A 224 17.16 6.37 -8.03
N SER A 225 15.93 6.82 -8.22
CA SER A 225 15.36 7.93 -7.46
C SER A 225 14.96 7.39 -6.08
N VAL A 226 15.55 7.91 -5.01
CA VAL A 226 15.36 7.37 -3.65
C VAL A 226 14.52 8.32 -2.80
N GLU A 227 13.54 7.74 -2.11
CA GLU A 227 12.76 8.43 -1.09
C GLU A 227 12.75 7.65 0.23
N LEU A 228 12.98 8.37 1.34
CA LEU A 228 12.76 7.83 2.66
C LEU A 228 11.27 7.93 2.98
N ILE A 229 10.66 6.82 3.35
CA ILE A 229 9.25 6.73 3.70
C ILE A 229 9.08 6.21 5.11
N GLY A 230 7.96 6.52 5.72
CA GLY A 230 7.58 6.01 7.03
C GLY A 230 6.27 5.23 7.00
N ARG A 231 5.80 4.80 8.17
CA ARG A 231 4.55 4.03 8.34
C ARG A 231 3.32 4.70 7.67
N ALA A 232 3.27 6.03 7.69
CA ALA A 232 2.16 6.79 7.08
C ALA A 232 2.11 6.69 5.54
N ASP A 233 3.22 6.33 4.90
CA ASP A 233 3.36 6.25 3.45
C ASP A 233 2.94 4.89 2.86
N TYR A 234 2.36 3.99 3.65
CA TYR A 234 1.91 2.67 3.20
C TYR A 234 1.05 2.71 1.93
N HIS A 235 0.19 3.71 1.80
CA HIS A 235 -0.66 3.91 0.64
C HIS A 235 0.10 4.27 -0.64
N ARG A 236 1.35 4.72 -0.51
CA ARG A 236 2.20 5.16 -1.62
C ARG A 236 3.07 4.04 -2.20
N LEU A 237 3.02 2.83 -1.65
CA LEU A 237 3.89 1.75 -2.10
C LEU A 237 3.78 1.47 -3.60
N ALA A 238 2.57 1.48 -4.16
CA ALA A 238 2.37 1.29 -5.60
C ALA A 238 3.02 2.39 -6.48
N GLU A 239 3.56 3.44 -5.88
CA GLU A 239 4.29 4.48 -6.59
C GLU A 239 5.75 4.12 -6.87
N PHE A 240 6.30 3.09 -6.24
CA PHE A 240 7.70 2.68 -6.32
C PHE A 240 7.91 1.45 -7.20
N ASP A 241 9.16 1.19 -7.55
CA ASP A 241 9.60 -0.02 -8.23
C ASP A 241 10.22 -1.02 -7.25
N ALA A 242 10.76 -0.49 -6.14
CA ALA A 242 11.38 -1.31 -5.10
C ALA A 242 11.13 -0.73 -3.70
N LEU A 243 11.14 -1.62 -2.71
CA LEU A 243 11.06 -1.29 -1.29
C LEU A 243 12.25 -1.91 -0.56
N PHE A 244 12.99 -1.09 0.18
CA PHE A 244 14.03 -1.51 1.10
C PHE A 244 13.62 -1.19 2.53
N ILE A 245 13.41 -2.22 3.36
CA ILE A 245 12.97 -2.05 4.75
C ILE A 245 14.20 -1.88 5.63
N ARG A 246 14.27 -0.75 6.35
CA ARG A 246 15.32 -0.41 7.32
C ARG A 246 14.74 -0.05 8.67
N GLU A 247 13.69 -0.76 9.06
CA GLU A 247 13.11 -0.85 10.40
C GLU A 247 13.21 -2.29 10.88
N THR A 248 13.16 -2.51 12.18
CA THR A 248 13.08 -3.87 12.74
C THR A 248 11.84 -4.60 12.21
N THR A 249 12.06 -5.77 11.62
CA THR A 249 11.02 -6.57 10.99
C THR A 249 10.44 -7.59 11.95
N SER A 250 9.11 -7.72 11.95
CA SER A 250 8.38 -8.74 12.71
C SER A 250 7.05 -9.06 12.04
N VAL A 251 6.58 -10.30 12.19
CA VAL A 251 5.33 -10.77 11.58
C VAL A 251 4.10 -9.99 12.07
N ASN A 252 4.11 -9.51 13.32
CA ASN A 252 3.01 -8.74 13.90
C ASN A 252 3.20 -7.23 13.78
N HIS A 253 4.12 -6.77 12.95
CA HIS A 253 4.48 -5.38 12.80
C HIS A 253 4.01 -4.80 11.45
N HIS A 254 3.97 -3.46 11.32
CA HIS A 254 3.61 -2.84 10.04
C HIS A 254 4.61 -3.16 8.92
N THR A 255 5.87 -3.42 9.23
CA THR A 255 6.90 -3.82 8.26
C THR A 255 6.51 -5.09 7.49
N TRP A 256 5.91 -6.08 8.15
CA TRP A 256 5.31 -7.25 7.50
C TRP A 256 4.25 -6.88 6.46
N ARG A 257 3.35 -5.96 6.82
CA ARG A 257 2.31 -5.49 5.90
C ARG A 257 2.89 -4.74 4.69
N PHE A 258 3.93 -3.92 4.92
CA PHE A 258 4.67 -3.25 3.85
C PHE A 258 5.28 -4.26 2.89
N SER A 259 5.96 -5.29 3.41
CA SER A 259 6.59 -6.33 2.62
C SER A 259 5.58 -7.13 1.79
N LEU A 260 4.51 -7.62 2.42
CA LEU A 260 3.41 -8.32 1.73
C LEU A 260 2.79 -7.48 0.61
N ARG A 261 2.55 -6.21 0.89
CA ARG A 261 1.98 -5.33 -0.11
C ARG A 261 2.94 -5.05 -1.24
N ALA A 262 4.20 -4.74 -0.95
CA ALA A 262 5.21 -4.53 -1.98
C ALA A 262 5.30 -5.74 -2.92
N GLN A 263 5.36 -6.96 -2.38
CA GLN A 263 5.34 -8.18 -3.17
C GLN A 263 4.06 -8.30 -4.01
N SER A 264 2.91 -7.99 -3.42
CA SER A 264 1.62 -8.08 -4.12
C SER A 264 1.44 -7.06 -5.24
N GLU A 265 2.09 -5.91 -5.15
CA GLU A 265 2.12 -4.86 -6.17
C GLU A 265 3.26 -5.07 -7.18
N GLY A 266 4.02 -6.19 -7.07
CA GLY A 266 5.11 -6.52 -7.98
C GLY A 266 6.39 -5.72 -7.76
N LEU A 267 6.57 -5.08 -6.61
CA LEU A 267 7.82 -4.40 -6.26
C LEU A 267 8.90 -5.41 -5.90
N ALA A 268 10.13 -5.11 -6.26
CA ALA A 268 11.27 -5.77 -5.63
C ALA A 268 11.33 -5.35 -4.15
N VAL A 269 11.37 -6.30 -3.22
CA VAL A 269 11.34 -5.98 -1.79
C VAL A 269 12.44 -6.70 -1.02
N ILE A 270 13.09 -5.97 -0.12
CA ILE A 270 14.06 -6.44 0.87
C ILE A 270 13.65 -5.80 2.24
N ASP A 271 13.34 -6.59 3.25
CA ASP A 271 13.21 -8.05 3.27
C ASP A 271 11.85 -8.47 2.71
N ASP A 272 11.83 -9.56 1.94
CA ASP A 272 10.60 -10.15 1.43
C ASP A 272 9.80 -10.84 2.56
N PRO A 273 8.48 -11.11 2.37
CA PRO A 273 7.65 -11.66 3.43
C PRO A 273 8.09 -13.02 3.93
N ASP A 274 8.59 -13.89 3.04
CA ASP A 274 9.07 -15.22 3.41
C ASP A 274 10.33 -15.12 4.26
N SER A 275 11.25 -14.22 3.90
CA SER A 275 12.46 -13.95 4.66
C SER A 275 12.13 -13.39 6.05
N ILE A 276 11.19 -12.44 6.15
CA ILE A 276 10.76 -11.92 7.45
C ILE A 276 10.17 -13.05 8.31
N LEU A 277 9.27 -13.87 7.76
CA LEU A 277 8.64 -14.98 8.49
C LEU A 277 9.67 -15.96 9.04
N LYS A 278 10.62 -16.34 8.21
CA LYS A 278 11.64 -17.34 8.52
C LYS A 278 12.71 -16.80 9.47
N CYS A 279 13.23 -15.61 9.20
CA CYS A 279 14.36 -15.05 9.96
C CYS A 279 13.93 -14.41 11.30
N ALA A 280 12.69 -13.95 11.42
CA ALA A 280 12.16 -13.46 12.70
C ALA A 280 11.99 -14.58 13.74
N ASN A 281 11.83 -15.84 13.28
CA ASN A 281 11.71 -17.00 14.16
C ASN A 281 13.08 -17.66 14.36
N LYS A 282 13.68 -17.46 15.52
CA LYS A 282 15.02 -17.99 15.84
C LYS A 282 15.10 -19.51 15.82
N VAL A 283 14.01 -20.21 16.16
CA VAL A 283 13.93 -21.67 16.10
C VAL A 283 14.02 -22.14 14.65
N PHE A 284 13.21 -21.56 13.77
CA PHE A 284 13.24 -21.85 12.33
C PHE A 284 14.62 -21.55 11.73
N LEU A 285 15.17 -20.38 12.05
CA LEU A 285 16.47 -19.94 11.50
C LEU A 285 17.59 -20.90 11.90
N ALA A 286 17.66 -21.30 13.16
CA ALA A 286 18.68 -22.24 13.65
C ALA A 286 18.59 -23.60 12.93
N GLU A 287 17.37 -24.12 12.76
CA GLU A 287 17.14 -25.40 12.05
C GLU A 287 17.51 -25.31 10.58
N ALA A 288 17.08 -24.25 9.91
CA ALA A 288 17.38 -24.02 8.48
C ALA A 288 18.89 -23.89 8.21
N LEU A 289 19.59 -23.14 9.08
CA LEU A 289 21.05 -22.94 8.92
C LEU A 289 21.83 -24.23 9.21
N ARG A 290 21.40 -25.02 10.20
CA ARG A 290 21.99 -26.35 10.45
C ARG A 290 21.79 -27.28 9.25
N GLY A 291 20.56 -27.34 8.71
CA GLY A 291 20.24 -28.14 7.53
C GLY A 291 21.03 -27.74 6.28
N ALA A 292 21.39 -26.46 6.17
CA ALA A 292 22.24 -25.92 5.11
C ALA A 292 23.76 -26.05 5.41
N HIS A 293 24.15 -26.64 6.53
CA HIS A 293 25.54 -26.76 6.99
C HIS A 293 26.26 -25.40 7.14
N ILE A 294 25.52 -24.35 7.47
CA ILE A 294 26.06 -23.03 7.75
C ILE A 294 26.45 -22.97 9.24
N PRO A 295 27.68 -22.58 9.57
CA PRO A 295 28.12 -22.47 10.95
C PRO A 295 27.27 -21.48 11.74
N ILE A 296 26.75 -21.90 12.88
CA ILE A 296 26.00 -21.07 13.83
C ILE A 296 26.53 -21.31 15.25
N PRO A 297 26.35 -20.35 16.16
CA PRO A 297 26.56 -20.60 17.59
C PRO A 297 25.75 -21.80 18.05
N GLU A 298 26.23 -22.46 19.08
CA GLU A 298 25.46 -23.55 19.68
C GLU A 298 24.12 -23.02 20.19
N THR A 299 23.05 -23.60 19.69
CA THR A 299 21.68 -23.09 19.90
C THR A 299 20.78 -24.23 20.33
N VAL A 300 20.11 -24.09 21.46
CA VAL A 300 19.19 -25.08 22.01
C VAL A 300 17.83 -24.44 22.22
N ILE A 301 16.78 -25.21 21.92
CA ILE A 301 15.41 -24.78 22.19
C ILE A 301 15.11 -25.04 23.66
N VAL A 302 14.82 -23.99 24.43
CA VAL A 302 14.54 -24.06 25.87
C VAL A 302 13.04 -24.09 26.13
N SER A 303 12.63 -25.01 27.00
CA SER A 303 11.28 -25.09 27.56
C SER A 303 11.33 -25.12 29.10
N ARG A 304 10.15 -25.09 29.73
CA ARG A 304 10.07 -25.23 31.19
C ARG A 304 10.60 -26.59 31.68
N ASP A 305 10.58 -27.58 30.82
CA ASP A 305 10.92 -28.96 31.22
C ASP A 305 12.41 -29.26 31.06
N ASN A 306 13.11 -28.55 30.16
CA ASN A 306 14.52 -28.84 29.82
C ASN A 306 15.51 -27.70 30.15
N TYR A 307 15.09 -26.61 30.81
CA TYR A 307 15.96 -25.45 31.02
C TYR A 307 17.25 -25.72 31.80
N LYS A 308 17.20 -26.69 32.78
CA LYS A 308 18.37 -27.05 33.57
C LYS A 308 19.41 -27.77 32.74
N GLU A 309 19.00 -28.80 31.99
CA GLU A 309 19.86 -29.54 31.07
C GLU A 309 20.45 -28.65 30.00
N THR A 310 19.66 -27.70 29.52
CA THR A 310 20.09 -26.71 28.49
C THR A 310 21.23 -25.82 29.02
N LEU A 311 21.17 -25.38 30.29
CA LEU A 311 22.23 -24.59 30.89
C LEU A 311 23.52 -25.40 31.08
N GLU A 312 23.41 -26.70 31.36
CA GLU A 312 24.57 -27.60 31.41
C GLU A 312 25.24 -27.80 30.06
N ILE A 313 24.43 -27.85 28.99
CA ILE A 313 24.92 -28.00 27.60
C ILE A 313 25.60 -26.71 27.10
N LEU A 314 24.94 -25.55 27.27
CA LEU A 314 25.42 -24.28 26.73
C LEU A 314 26.48 -23.61 27.58
N GLY A 315 26.47 -23.84 28.90
CA GLY A 315 27.32 -23.11 29.84
C GLY A 315 26.88 -21.64 29.99
N LEU A 316 27.63 -20.89 30.77
CA LEU A 316 27.43 -19.44 30.99
C LEU A 316 28.69 -18.67 30.61
N PRO A 317 28.56 -17.46 30.03
CA PRO A 317 27.29 -16.76 29.76
C PRO A 317 26.59 -17.29 28.49
N CYS A 318 25.26 -17.26 28.46
CA CYS A 318 24.44 -17.55 27.30
C CYS A 318 23.45 -16.42 27.01
N VAL A 319 22.92 -16.37 25.79
CA VAL A 319 21.95 -15.36 25.33
C VAL A 319 20.61 -16.04 25.13
N LEU A 320 19.52 -15.40 25.61
CA LEU A 320 18.12 -15.85 25.43
C LEU A 320 17.45 -15.07 24.31
#